data_62c00f634478972c2744beec25a1b9d9
#
_entry.id   62c00f634478972c2744beec25a1b9d9
#
_cell.length_a   1.000
_cell.length_b   1.000
_cell.length_c   1.000
_cell.angle_alpha   90.00
_cell.angle_beta   90.00
_cell.angle_gamma   90.00
#
_symmetry.space_group_name_H-M   'P 1'
#
loop_
_entity.id
_entity.type
_entity.pdbx_description
1 polymer ?
#
loop_
_entity_poly.entity_id
_entity_poly.type
_entity_poly.pdbx_seq_one_letter_code
_entity_poly.pdbx_strand_id
1 'polypeptide(L)'
;MNLFFLDNDLDKCAEYHVDKHIVKMPLEAAQLLCTAVWVDQVLGFIPRALNKEESKILNEEKAKIKDLPLEERPLCQYLPMMYNHPCTIWTRSSLDNFEWVHCYANALNDEYHYRYGKQHKSVAVSYTHLRAHETHE
;
A
#
# COMPACT_ATOMS: atom_id res chain seq x y z
N MET A 1 10.26 1.57 0.28
CA MET A 1 8.92 1.57 -0.35
C MET A 1 8.96 2.37 -1.65
N ASN A 2 9.29 1.69 -2.73
CA ASN A 2 9.41 2.32 -4.05
C ASN A 2 8.30 1.85 -4.99
N LEU A 3 8.09 2.62 -6.05
CA LEU A 3 7.25 2.26 -7.16
C LEU A 3 8.11 2.31 -8.42
N PHE A 4 7.96 1.33 -9.31
CA PHE A 4 8.68 1.31 -10.57
C PHE A 4 7.70 1.51 -11.72
N PHE A 5 7.71 2.70 -12.29
CA PHE A 5 6.89 3.04 -13.44
C PHE A 5 7.69 2.76 -14.72
N LEU A 6 7.54 1.54 -15.25
CA LEU A 6 8.34 1.08 -16.40
C LEU A 6 7.60 1.17 -17.72
N ASP A 7 6.29 1.31 -17.70
CA ASP A 7 5.45 1.46 -18.90
C ASP A 7 4.09 2.02 -18.51
N ASN A 8 3.42 2.73 -19.41
CA ASN A 8 2.07 3.25 -19.19
C ASN A 8 1.03 2.14 -19.05
N ASP A 9 1.23 1.04 -19.76
CA ASP A 9 0.41 -0.16 -19.62
C ASP A 9 0.89 -0.91 -18.36
N LEU A 10 0.00 -1.08 -17.39
CA LEU A 10 0.38 -1.69 -16.11
C LEU A 10 0.79 -3.16 -16.25
N ASP A 11 0.19 -3.91 -17.17
CA ASP A 11 0.60 -5.30 -17.40
C ASP A 11 2.02 -5.36 -17.96
N LYS A 12 2.37 -4.47 -18.89
CA LYS A 12 3.73 -4.38 -19.41
C LYS A 12 4.70 -3.86 -18.36
N CYS A 13 4.24 -2.91 -17.54
CA CYS A 13 5.04 -2.43 -16.42
C CYS A 13 5.44 -3.59 -15.51
N ALA A 14 4.50 -4.46 -15.17
CA ALA A 14 4.78 -5.65 -14.37
C ALA A 14 5.72 -6.61 -15.10
N GLU A 15 5.49 -6.86 -16.38
CA GLU A 15 6.35 -7.74 -17.19
C GLU A 15 7.81 -7.30 -17.23
N TYR A 16 8.06 -5.99 -17.18
CA TYR A 16 9.41 -5.44 -17.25
C TYR A 16 10.16 -5.51 -15.91
N HIS A 17 9.51 -5.90 -14.84
CA HIS A 17 10.18 -6.09 -13.56
C HIS A 17 11.10 -7.31 -13.58
N VAL A 18 12.27 -7.17 -12.98
CA VAL A 18 13.15 -8.33 -12.76
C VAL A 18 12.54 -9.24 -11.70
N ASP A 19 12.94 -10.52 -11.68
CA ASP A 19 12.33 -11.52 -10.80
C ASP A 19 12.32 -11.12 -9.34
N LYS A 20 13.43 -10.59 -8.82
CA LYS A 20 13.49 -10.18 -7.40
C LYS A 20 12.48 -9.08 -7.08
N HIS A 21 12.17 -8.21 -8.03
CA HIS A 21 11.18 -7.15 -7.84
C HIS A 21 9.76 -7.70 -7.90
N ILE A 22 9.49 -8.65 -8.77
CA ILE A 22 8.18 -9.30 -8.83
C ILE A 22 7.86 -10.03 -7.52
N VAL A 23 8.86 -10.56 -6.84
CA VAL A 23 8.68 -11.20 -5.53
C VAL A 23 8.46 -10.16 -4.43
N LYS A 24 9.20 -9.06 -4.45
CA LYS A 24 9.26 -8.06 -3.39
C LYS A 24 8.22 -6.96 -3.51
N MET A 25 7.99 -6.45 -4.73
CA MET A 25 7.17 -5.24 -4.92
C MET A 25 5.70 -5.40 -4.56
N PRO A 26 5.05 -6.57 -4.69
CA PRO A 26 3.68 -6.71 -4.18
C PRO A 26 3.55 -6.40 -2.69
N LEU A 27 4.53 -6.80 -1.87
CA LEU A 27 4.53 -6.47 -0.45
C LEU A 27 4.67 -4.96 -0.24
N GLU A 28 5.60 -4.33 -0.94
CA GLU A 28 5.82 -2.88 -0.81
C GLU A 28 4.60 -2.08 -1.28
N ALA A 29 3.95 -2.51 -2.36
CA ALA A 29 2.71 -1.87 -2.82
C ALA A 29 1.60 -2.01 -1.77
N ALA A 30 1.46 -3.19 -1.17
CA ALA A 30 0.48 -3.41 -0.10
C ALA A 30 0.78 -2.52 1.11
N GLN A 31 2.04 -2.36 1.49
CA GLN A 31 2.44 -1.48 2.59
C GLN A 31 2.11 -0.02 2.29
N LEU A 32 2.33 0.44 1.05
CA LEU A 32 1.95 1.79 0.64
C LEU A 32 0.45 2.03 0.77
N LEU A 33 -0.34 1.08 0.28
CA LEU A 33 -1.80 1.17 0.35
C LEU A 33 -2.30 1.15 1.79
N CYS A 34 -1.77 0.26 2.61
CA CYS A 34 -2.16 0.18 4.02
C CYS A 34 -1.78 1.44 4.79
N THR A 35 -0.59 1.99 4.55
CA THR A 35 -0.18 3.24 5.20
C THR A 35 -1.10 4.39 4.79
N ALA A 36 -1.50 4.46 3.51
CA ALA A 36 -2.44 5.49 3.06
C ALA A 36 -3.78 5.37 3.79
N VAL A 37 -4.30 4.16 3.96
CA VAL A 37 -5.54 3.92 4.72
C VAL A 37 -5.38 4.36 6.17
N TRP A 38 -4.27 4.01 6.81
CA TRP A 38 -4.00 4.39 8.20
C TRP A 38 -3.97 5.90 8.37
N VAL A 39 -3.25 6.61 7.51
CA VAL A 39 -3.17 8.07 7.58
C VAL A 39 -4.56 8.69 7.41
N ASP A 40 -5.30 8.23 6.42
CA ASP A 40 -6.64 8.74 6.13
C ASP A 40 -7.61 8.54 7.30
N GLN A 41 -7.61 7.36 7.90
CA GLN A 41 -8.55 7.02 8.96
C GLN A 41 -8.20 7.65 10.31
N VAL A 42 -6.92 7.82 10.59
CA VAL A 42 -6.46 8.37 11.88
C VAL A 42 -6.35 9.89 11.84
N LEU A 43 -5.83 10.44 10.75
CA LEU A 43 -5.48 11.87 10.65
C LEU A 43 -6.31 12.64 9.61
N GLY A 44 -6.93 11.94 8.66
CA GLY A 44 -7.64 12.57 7.56
C GLY A 44 -6.76 12.72 6.32
N PHE A 45 -7.22 13.55 5.39
CA PHE A 45 -6.53 13.77 4.12
C PHE A 45 -5.34 14.71 4.33
N ILE A 46 -4.13 14.17 4.19
CA ILE A 46 -2.89 14.94 4.34
C ILE A 46 -1.97 14.64 3.15
N PRO A 47 -2.05 15.43 2.07
CA PRO A 47 -1.25 15.19 0.85
C PRO A 47 0.15 15.77 0.93
N ARG A 48 0.77 15.71 2.08
CA ARG A 48 2.10 16.25 2.36
C ARG A 48 2.77 15.42 3.44
N ALA A 49 4.02 15.72 3.74
CA ALA A 49 4.73 15.11 4.86
C ALA A 49 4.01 15.41 6.18
N LEU A 50 3.93 14.42 7.04
CA LEU A 50 3.35 14.59 8.37
C LEU A 50 4.29 15.42 9.25
N ASN A 51 3.73 16.31 10.05
CA ASN A 51 4.51 17.04 11.04
C ASN A 51 4.74 16.17 12.28
N LYS A 52 5.48 16.70 13.26
CA LYS A 52 5.84 15.93 14.46
C LYS A 52 4.62 15.45 15.25
N GLU A 53 3.61 16.31 15.40
CA GLU A 53 2.39 15.95 16.14
C GLU A 53 1.59 14.87 15.42
N GLU A 54 1.43 15.02 14.11
CA GLU A 54 0.71 14.05 13.30
C GLU A 54 1.41 12.68 13.34
N SER A 55 2.73 12.69 13.19
CA SER A 55 3.52 11.45 13.29
C SER A 55 3.41 10.82 14.67
N LYS A 56 3.38 11.64 15.73
CA LYS A 56 3.24 11.15 17.10
C LYS A 56 1.88 10.45 17.30
N ILE A 57 0.80 11.07 16.82
CA ILE A 57 -0.54 10.49 16.91
C ILE A 57 -0.58 9.14 16.20
N LEU A 58 -0.04 9.07 15.00
CA LEU A 58 -0.03 7.83 14.22
C LEU A 58 0.82 6.76 14.88
N ASN A 59 1.99 7.13 15.44
CA ASN A 59 2.84 6.21 16.18
C ASN A 59 2.15 5.67 17.44
N GLU A 60 1.37 6.48 18.12
CA GLU A 60 0.60 6.04 19.29
C GLU A 60 -0.45 5.02 18.92
N GLU A 61 -1.18 5.25 17.82
CA GLU A 61 -2.15 4.29 17.31
C GLU A 61 -1.46 2.98 16.88
N LYS A 62 -0.33 3.09 16.20
CA LYS A 62 0.47 1.94 15.80
C LYS A 62 0.90 1.09 17.00
N ALA A 63 1.32 1.75 18.08
CA ALA A 63 1.77 1.07 19.29
C ALA A 63 0.65 0.26 19.95
N LYS A 64 -0.59 0.71 19.85
CA LYS A 64 -1.74 0.02 20.43
C LYS A 64 -2.06 -1.31 19.75
N ILE A 65 -1.70 -1.45 18.48
CA ILE A 65 -2.12 -2.59 17.68
C ILE A 65 -0.99 -3.47 17.15
N LYS A 66 0.26 -3.07 17.35
CA LYS A 66 1.41 -3.79 16.78
C LYS A 66 1.51 -5.25 17.23
N ASP A 67 1.01 -5.56 18.42
CA ASP A 67 1.06 -6.91 18.98
C ASP A 67 -0.16 -7.76 18.64
N LEU A 68 -1.14 -7.18 17.94
CA LEU A 68 -2.33 -7.93 17.53
C LEU A 68 -2.03 -8.82 16.32
N PRO A 69 -2.65 -10.01 16.25
CA PRO A 69 -2.61 -10.81 15.03
C PRO A 69 -3.10 -10.02 13.84
N LEU A 70 -2.61 -10.35 12.65
CA LEU A 70 -2.95 -9.61 11.43
C LEU A 70 -4.46 -9.49 11.21
N GLU A 71 -5.19 -10.57 11.44
CA GLU A 71 -6.64 -10.62 11.22
C GLU A 71 -7.45 -9.80 12.23
N GLU A 72 -6.84 -9.44 13.35
CA GLU A 72 -7.51 -8.66 14.41
C GLU A 72 -7.23 -7.15 14.31
N ARG A 73 -6.39 -6.73 13.38
CA ARG A 73 -6.08 -5.30 13.22
C ARG A 73 -7.26 -4.57 12.61
N PRO A 74 -7.64 -3.40 13.17
CA PRO A 74 -8.92 -2.75 12.83
C PRO A 74 -8.98 -2.12 11.43
N LEU A 75 -7.87 -1.66 10.88
CA LEU A 75 -7.89 -0.97 9.59
C LEU A 75 -7.23 -1.78 8.48
N CYS A 76 -6.00 -2.19 8.70
CA CYS A 76 -5.22 -2.86 7.68
C CYS A 76 -4.22 -3.78 8.33
N GLN A 77 -3.93 -4.91 7.69
CA GLN A 77 -3.04 -5.90 8.30
C GLN A 77 -1.60 -5.42 8.46
N TYR A 78 -1.11 -4.57 7.54
CA TYR A 78 0.25 -4.03 7.65
C TYR A 78 0.21 -2.75 8.45
N LEU A 79 1.16 -2.61 9.37
CA LEU A 79 1.29 -1.39 10.16
C LEU A 79 1.74 -0.23 9.27
N PRO A 80 1.31 0.99 9.60
CA PRO A 80 1.78 2.16 8.86
C PRO A 80 3.28 2.34 9.06
N MET A 81 3.99 2.75 8.00
CA MET A 81 5.43 2.93 8.04
C MET A 81 5.87 3.95 6.99
N MET A 82 7.04 4.55 7.22
CA MET A 82 7.66 5.47 6.26
C MET A 82 6.69 6.56 5.77
N TYR A 83 6.02 7.22 6.71
CA TYR A 83 4.94 8.17 6.42
C TYR A 83 5.32 9.29 5.48
N ASN A 84 6.57 9.70 5.53
CA ASN A 84 7.08 10.85 4.77
C ASN A 84 7.95 10.46 3.57
N HIS A 85 7.99 9.18 3.22
CA HIS A 85 8.65 8.76 1.99
C HIS A 85 7.87 9.31 0.79
N PRO A 86 8.55 9.81 -0.27
CA PRO A 86 7.85 10.39 -1.42
C PRO A 86 6.78 9.49 -2.04
N CYS A 87 7.03 8.21 -2.15
CA CYS A 87 6.04 7.27 -2.69
C CYS A 87 4.83 7.12 -1.77
N THR A 88 5.04 7.18 -0.46
CA THR A 88 3.96 7.11 0.52
C THR A 88 3.08 8.35 0.44
N ILE A 89 3.70 9.54 0.39
CA ILE A 89 2.98 10.80 0.23
C ILE A 89 2.19 10.80 -1.08
N TRP A 90 2.84 10.40 -2.16
CA TRP A 90 2.20 10.33 -3.48
C TRP A 90 0.96 9.43 -3.45
N THR A 91 1.06 8.25 -2.84
CA THR A 91 -0.03 7.28 -2.78
C THR A 91 -1.27 7.86 -2.09
N ARG A 92 -1.08 8.64 -1.02
CA ARG A 92 -2.21 9.23 -0.28
C ARG A 92 -2.65 10.60 -0.79
N SER A 93 -1.96 11.16 -1.77
CA SER A 93 -2.22 12.53 -2.24
C SER A 93 -3.52 12.67 -3.02
N SER A 94 -4.01 11.61 -3.63
CA SER A 94 -5.29 11.62 -4.33
C SER A 94 -5.84 10.20 -4.43
N LEU A 95 -7.14 10.09 -4.66
CA LEU A 95 -7.75 8.79 -4.90
C LEU A 95 -7.20 8.17 -6.19
N ASP A 96 -6.96 8.97 -7.22
CA ASP A 96 -6.40 8.48 -8.47
C ASP A 96 -5.02 7.82 -8.26
N ASN A 97 -4.18 8.43 -7.44
CA ASN A 97 -2.88 7.86 -7.11
C ASN A 97 -3.03 6.56 -6.33
N PHE A 98 -3.93 6.53 -5.37
CA PHE A 98 -4.23 5.35 -4.58
C PHE A 98 -4.72 4.20 -5.48
N GLU A 99 -5.64 4.49 -6.38
CA GLU A 99 -6.14 3.49 -7.33
C GLU A 99 -5.05 3.01 -8.28
N TRP A 100 -4.17 3.90 -8.72
CA TRP A 100 -3.04 3.51 -9.55
C TRP A 100 -2.16 2.48 -8.85
N VAL A 101 -1.85 2.71 -7.58
CA VAL A 101 -1.04 1.75 -6.79
C VAL A 101 -1.79 0.43 -6.63
N HIS A 102 -3.11 0.47 -6.45
CA HIS A 102 -3.94 -0.73 -6.40
C HIS A 102 -3.84 -1.54 -7.70
N CYS A 103 -4.03 -0.88 -8.84
CA CYS A 103 -3.93 -1.53 -10.14
C CYS A 103 -2.52 -2.05 -10.41
N TYR A 104 -1.50 -1.30 -10.01
CA TYR A 104 -0.11 -1.71 -10.08
C TYR A 104 0.12 -2.98 -9.25
N ALA A 105 -0.39 -3.01 -8.03
CA ALA A 105 -0.28 -4.19 -7.16
C ALA A 105 -0.94 -5.42 -7.79
N ASN A 106 -2.11 -5.23 -8.40
CA ASN A 106 -2.79 -6.33 -9.09
C ASN A 106 -2.01 -6.83 -10.30
N ALA A 107 -1.45 -5.91 -11.10
CA ALA A 107 -0.63 -6.28 -12.25
C ALA A 107 0.61 -7.05 -11.81
N LEU A 108 1.25 -6.62 -10.71
CA LEU A 108 2.39 -7.34 -10.15
C LEU A 108 1.99 -8.74 -9.67
N ASN A 109 0.83 -8.87 -9.05
CA ASN A 109 0.33 -10.16 -8.60
C ASN A 109 0.05 -11.10 -9.78
N ASP A 110 -0.54 -10.58 -10.86
CA ASP A 110 -0.80 -11.35 -12.06
C ASP A 110 0.51 -11.86 -12.67
N GLU A 111 1.53 -11.01 -12.74
CA GLU A 111 2.83 -11.41 -13.25
C GLU A 111 3.53 -12.40 -12.32
N TYR A 112 3.39 -12.23 -11.00
CA TYR A 112 3.90 -13.18 -10.02
C TYR A 112 3.24 -14.56 -10.21
N HIS A 113 1.91 -14.57 -10.39
CA HIS A 113 1.18 -15.81 -10.64
C HIS A 113 1.63 -16.47 -11.93
N TYR A 114 1.82 -15.70 -12.98
CA TYR A 114 2.31 -16.19 -14.27
C TYR A 114 3.69 -16.84 -14.14
N ARG A 115 4.61 -16.21 -13.40
CA ARG A 115 5.99 -16.70 -13.25
C ARG A 115 6.11 -17.88 -12.28
N TYR A 116 5.33 -17.88 -11.20
CA TYR A 116 5.52 -18.82 -10.09
C TYR A 116 4.33 -19.73 -9.83
N GLY A 117 3.22 -19.52 -10.49
CA GLY A 117 2.03 -20.38 -10.38
C GLY A 117 1.25 -20.25 -9.08
N LYS A 118 1.44 -19.18 -8.32
CA LYS A 118 0.72 -18.94 -7.05
C LYS A 118 0.45 -17.46 -6.84
N GLN A 119 -0.57 -17.14 -6.05
CA GLN A 119 -0.94 -15.77 -5.73
C GLN A 119 -0.06 -15.21 -4.62
N HIS A 120 0.38 -13.97 -4.75
CA HIS A 120 1.13 -13.28 -3.70
C HIS A 120 0.18 -12.87 -2.59
N LYS A 121 0.47 -13.30 -1.36
CA LYS A 121 -0.37 -13.04 -0.18
C LYS A 121 -0.65 -11.57 0.07
N SER A 122 0.35 -10.73 -0.10
CA SER A 122 0.26 -9.31 0.21
C SER A 122 -0.81 -8.60 -0.60
N VAL A 123 -0.91 -8.90 -1.88
CA VAL A 123 -1.89 -8.27 -2.77
C VAL A 123 -3.31 -8.73 -2.44
N ALA A 124 -3.49 -10.02 -2.18
CA ALA A 124 -4.81 -10.57 -1.84
C ALA A 124 -5.41 -9.90 -0.61
N VAL A 125 -4.59 -9.59 0.39
CA VAL A 125 -5.07 -8.97 1.63
C VAL A 125 -5.35 -7.49 1.45
N SER A 126 -4.46 -6.75 0.77
CA SER A 126 -4.65 -5.32 0.57
C SER A 126 -5.92 -5.00 -0.22
N TYR A 127 -6.32 -5.88 -1.12
CA TYR A 127 -7.54 -5.72 -1.90
C TYR A 127 -8.79 -5.53 -1.02
N THR A 128 -8.89 -6.29 0.06
CA THR A 128 -10.02 -6.22 0.97
C THR A 128 -10.18 -4.82 1.59
N HIS A 129 -9.06 -4.17 1.93
CA HIS A 129 -9.09 -2.87 2.58
C HIS A 129 -9.32 -1.71 1.62
N LEU A 130 -9.00 -1.87 0.34
CA LEU A 130 -9.24 -0.85 -0.66
C LEU A 130 -10.72 -0.54 -0.83
N ARG A 131 -11.58 -1.55 -0.74
CA ARG A 131 -13.01 -1.34 -0.88
C ARG A 131 -13.57 -0.43 0.20
N ALA A 132 -13.04 -0.51 1.41
CA ALA A 132 -13.44 0.36 2.51
C ALA A 132 -13.01 1.81 2.25
N HIS A 133 -11.81 2.02 1.69
CA HIS A 133 -11.32 3.36 1.37
C HIS A 133 -12.15 4.02 0.27
N GLU A 134 -12.50 3.29 -0.77
CA GLU A 134 -13.30 3.81 -1.89
C GLU A 134 -14.66 4.35 -1.46
N THR A 135 -15.23 3.83 -0.38
CA THR A 135 -16.54 4.28 0.10
C THR A 135 -16.49 5.59 0.87
N HIS A 136 -15.32 6.14 1.14
CA HIS A 136 -15.16 7.37 1.92
C HIS A 136 -15.25 8.65 1.10
N GLU A 137 -15.38 8.55 -0.17
CA GLU A 137 -15.60 9.71 -1.00
C GLU A 137 -17.08 10.05 -1.07
#